data_aff6bb27137906987aff116e867068bc
#
_entry.id   aff6bb27137906987aff116e867068bc
#
_cell.length_a   1.000
_cell.length_b   1.000
_cell.length_c   1.000
_cell.angle_alpha   90.00
_cell.angle_beta   90.00
_cell.angle_gamma   90.00
#
_symmetry.space_group_name_H-M   'P 1'
#
loop_
_entity.id
_entity.type
_entity.pdbx_description
1 polymer ?
#
loop_
_entity_poly.entity_id
_entity_poly.type
_entity_poly.pdbx_seq_one_letter_code
_entity_poly.pdbx_strand_id
1 'polypeptide(L)'
;MRIPFVAGNWKMNTTAPEAEQLVIEMLEKLDRIERVEKVLCPPFVSLVAISMMLQGSSIKLGAQNMYFETKGAYTGEISPLMLRELCEFVILGHSERRWYFGETDEVVNKKVRAALANKLKPIVCVGERLVENEAGKTEEVVNKQVTAALNAIEPVHDLVIAYEPVWAIGTGKAARGKQAAATIQFIRDIVTKLWNKSIAQDLHILYGGSVTDANIAEFISHPEIDGALVGGASLKAEEFVSIVEQTAEIKGRKK
;
A
#
# COMPACT_ATOMS: atom_id res chain seq x y z
N MET A 1 15.02 12.57 -4.69
CA MET A 1 15.01 11.30 -3.92
C MET A 1 13.61 11.17 -3.34
N ARG A 2 12.95 10.02 -3.52
CA ARG A 2 11.61 9.77 -2.97
C ARG A 2 11.67 9.71 -1.44
N ILE A 3 10.69 10.32 -0.78
CA ILE A 3 10.51 10.16 0.67
C ILE A 3 10.07 8.71 0.91
N PRO A 4 10.69 7.95 1.81
CA PRO A 4 10.26 6.59 2.09
C PRO A 4 8.80 6.55 2.59
N PHE A 5 8.11 5.44 2.33
CA PHE A 5 6.68 5.30 2.55
C PHE A 5 6.35 3.99 3.27
N VAL A 6 5.67 4.06 4.40
CA VAL A 6 5.23 2.86 5.15
C VAL A 6 3.72 2.95 5.40
N ALA A 7 2.97 1.97 4.90
CA ALA A 7 1.53 1.83 5.15
C ALA A 7 1.23 0.57 5.96
N GLY A 8 0.42 0.70 6.99
CA GLY A 8 -0.07 -0.41 7.80
C GLY A 8 -1.45 -0.85 7.34
N ASN A 9 -1.55 -1.99 6.65
CA ASN A 9 -2.82 -2.62 6.30
C ASN A 9 -3.28 -3.52 7.45
N TRP A 10 -4.23 -3.06 8.25
CA TRP A 10 -4.75 -3.81 9.40
C TRP A 10 -5.65 -4.98 9.02
N LYS A 11 -6.05 -5.04 7.73
CA LYS A 11 -6.97 -6.06 7.21
C LYS A 11 -8.27 -6.09 8.01
N MET A 12 -8.91 -7.25 8.16
CA MET A 12 -10.14 -7.43 8.94
C MET A 12 -9.80 -7.72 10.41
N ASN A 13 -9.11 -6.79 11.06
CA ASN A 13 -8.76 -6.88 12.47
C ASN A 13 -9.18 -5.60 13.20
N THR A 14 -9.36 -5.72 14.50
CA THR A 14 -9.76 -4.68 15.45
C THR A 14 -11.23 -4.28 15.37
N THR A 15 -11.87 -4.24 16.52
CA THR A 15 -13.07 -3.45 16.77
C THR A 15 -12.69 -1.96 16.86
N ALA A 16 -13.65 -1.05 16.85
CA ALA A 16 -13.35 0.37 16.94
C ALA A 16 -12.57 0.75 18.23
N PRO A 17 -12.95 0.26 19.44
CA PRO A 17 -12.16 0.53 20.66
C PRO A 17 -10.73 -0.05 20.61
N GLU A 18 -10.55 -1.25 20.06
CA GLU A 18 -9.21 -1.84 19.90
C GLU A 18 -8.35 -1.03 18.90
N ALA A 19 -8.97 -0.51 17.84
CA ALA A 19 -8.32 0.35 16.88
C ALA A 19 -7.84 1.67 17.51
N GLU A 20 -8.69 2.30 18.31
CA GLU A 20 -8.35 3.51 19.05
C GLU A 20 -7.20 3.26 20.03
N GLN A 21 -7.26 2.15 20.79
CA GLN A 21 -6.19 1.78 21.71
C GLN A 21 -4.86 1.56 20.99
N LEU A 22 -4.87 0.87 19.86
CA LEU A 22 -3.67 0.64 19.05
C LEU A 22 -3.07 1.95 18.52
N VAL A 23 -3.91 2.91 18.11
CA VAL A 23 -3.43 4.24 17.71
C VAL A 23 -2.82 4.98 18.90
N ILE A 24 -3.44 4.96 20.09
CA ILE A 24 -2.89 5.59 21.31
C ILE A 24 -1.47 5.08 21.59
N GLU A 25 -1.22 3.78 21.43
CA GLU A 25 0.07 3.16 21.71
C GLU A 25 1.20 3.58 20.75
N MET A 26 0.85 3.94 19.50
CA MET A 26 1.85 4.25 18.47
C MET A 26 1.90 5.73 18.06
N LEU A 27 0.86 6.53 18.31
CA LEU A 27 0.68 7.87 17.75
C LEU A 27 1.87 8.78 18.02
N GLU A 28 2.22 8.98 19.29
CA GLU A 28 3.30 9.89 19.69
C GLU A 28 4.67 9.47 19.12
N LYS A 29 4.94 8.16 19.12
CA LYS A 29 6.19 7.61 18.58
C LYS A 29 6.26 7.79 17.07
N LEU A 30 5.21 7.44 16.36
CA LEU A 30 5.14 7.59 14.90
C LEU A 30 5.22 9.06 14.48
N ASP A 31 4.54 9.95 15.19
CA ASP A 31 4.50 11.38 14.85
C ASP A 31 5.87 12.04 14.94
N ARG A 32 6.72 11.61 15.86
CA ARG A 32 8.11 12.08 16.00
C ARG A 32 9.06 11.61 14.90
N ILE A 33 8.72 10.56 14.16
CA ILE A 33 9.58 10.06 13.10
C ILE A 33 9.41 10.93 11.86
N GLU A 34 10.45 11.66 11.50
CA GLU A 34 10.47 12.54 10.33
C GLU A 34 10.99 11.84 9.06
N ARG A 35 10.78 12.47 7.91
CA ARG A 35 11.31 12.04 6.60
C ARG A 35 10.82 10.68 6.13
N VAL A 36 9.64 10.29 6.54
CA VAL A 36 8.93 9.09 6.07
C VAL A 36 7.44 9.38 6.03
N GLU A 37 6.77 8.99 4.95
CA GLU A 37 5.31 9.00 4.86
C GLU A 37 4.77 7.79 5.64
N LYS A 38 3.84 8.04 6.55
CA LYS A 38 3.24 7.04 7.45
C LYS A 38 1.75 7.00 7.23
N VAL A 39 1.21 5.83 6.87
CA VAL A 39 -0.22 5.67 6.60
C VAL A 39 -0.77 4.53 7.46
N LEU A 40 -1.88 4.76 8.15
CA LEU A 40 -2.64 3.71 8.84
C LEU A 40 -3.89 3.39 8.02
N CYS A 41 -4.11 2.11 7.74
CA CYS A 41 -5.28 1.63 6.99
C CYS A 41 -6.11 0.67 7.86
N PRO A 42 -6.90 1.19 8.81
CA PRO A 42 -7.79 0.38 9.66
C PRO A 42 -9.04 -0.08 8.88
N PRO A 43 -9.86 -0.99 9.44
CA PRO A 43 -11.19 -1.29 8.92
C PRO A 43 -12.07 -0.04 8.80
N PHE A 44 -13.01 -0.07 7.84
CA PHE A 44 -13.91 1.07 7.57
C PHE A 44 -14.64 1.59 8.82
N VAL A 45 -15.07 0.67 9.70
CA VAL A 45 -15.81 1.02 10.93
C VAL A 45 -15.02 1.90 11.91
N SER A 46 -13.70 1.93 11.79
CA SER A 46 -12.81 2.71 12.66
C SER A 46 -12.35 4.03 12.04
N LEU A 47 -12.59 4.25 10.73
CA LEU A 47 -12.02 5.40 10.01
C LEU A 47 -12.41 6.76 10.62
N VAL A 48 -13.67 6.93 11.04
CA VAL A 48 -14.14 8.21 11.61
C VAL A 48 -13.41 8.50 12.93
N ALA A 49 -13.35 7.54 13.85
CA ALA A 49 -12.69 7.72 15.13
C ALA A 49 -11.19 7.99 14.94
N ILE A 50 -10.51 7.19 14.13
CA ILE A 50 -9.08 7.34 13.87
C ILE A 50 -8.78 8.67 13.15
N SER A 51 -9.62 9.13 12.21
CA SER A 51 -9.42 10.41 11.54
C SER A 51 -9.40 11.58 12.54
N MET A 52 -10.22 11.52 13.57
CA MET A 52 -10.24 12.54 14.64
C MET A 52 -8.97 12.47 15.51
N MET A 53 -8.50 11.28 15.83
CA MET A 53 -7.29 11.09 16.63
C MET A 53 -6.02 11.54 15.91
N LEU A 54 -5.97 11.43 14.59
CA LEU A 54 -4.80 11.80 13.77
C LEU A 54 -4.75 13.29 13.42
N GLN A 55 -5.75 14.10 13.81
CA GLN A 55 -5.76 15.54 13.54
C GLN A 55 -4.53 16.23 14.16
N GLY A 56 -3.82 16.98 13.33
CA GLY A 56 -2.60 17.69 13.74
C GLY A 56 -1.33 16.85 13.77
N SER A 57 -1.43 15.53 13.51
CA SER A 57 -0.26 14.65 13.38
C SER A 57 0.24 14.57 11.92
N SER A 58 1.45 14.07 11.76
CA SER A 58 2.05 13.78 10.44
C SER A 58 1.60 12.44 9.85
N ILE A 59 0.79 11.67 10.59
CA ILE A 59 0.33 10.35 10.17
C ILE A 59 -0.91 10.50 9.29
N LYS A 60 -0.92 9.80 8.16
CA LYS A 60 -2.03 9.82 7.20
C LYS A 60 -2.96 8.63 7.42
N LEU A 61 -4.21 8.81 7.01
CA LEU A 61 -5.22 7.76 7.06
C LEU A 61 -5.49 7.23 5.65
N GLY A 62 -5.65 5.91 5.55
CA GLY A 62 -6.01 5.21 4.33
C GLY A 62 -7.17 4.25 4.57
N ALA A 63 -7.99 4.02 3.55
CA ALA A 63 -9.00 2.97 3.53
C ALA A 63 -8.43 1.68 2.92
N GLN A 64 -9.03 0.54 3.26
CA GLN A 64 -8.59 -0.77 2.75
C GLN A 64 -9.23 -1.16 1.42
N ASN A 65 -10.28 -0.46 1.00
CA ASN A 65 -11.02 -0.67 -0.23
C ASN A 65 -12.05 0.45 -0.44
N MET A 66 -12.57 0.57 -1.65
CA MET A 66 -13.77 1.34 -1.98
C MET A 66 -14.45 0.76 -3.21
N TYR A 67 -15.71 1.15 -3.44
CA TYR A 67 -16.38 0.93 -4.71
C TYR A 67 -16.04 2.06 -5.71
N PHE A 68 -16.31 1.86 -7.00
CA PHE A 68 -15.97 2.85 -8.03
C PHE A 68 -17.11 3.83 -8.35
N GLU A 69 -18.34 3.57 -7.88
CA GLU A 69 -19.44 4.51 -8.03
C GLU A 69 -19.50 5.49 -6.86
N THR A 70 -19.88 6.72 -7.15
CA THR A 70 -19.93 7.78 -6.13
C THR A 70 -21.18 7.69 -5.23
N LYS A 71 -22.26 7.12 -5.74
CA LYS A 71 -23.53 6.87 -5.03
C LYS A 71 -24.38 5.88 -5.82
N GLY A 72 -25.36 5.27 -5.19
CA GLY A 72 -26.34 4.41 -5.88
C GLY A 72 -26.83 3.23 -5.05
N ALA A 73 -27.50 2.30 -5.72
CA ALA A 73 -28.08 1.09 -5.13
C ALA A 73 -27.00 -0.01 -5.02
N TYR A 74 -26.01 0.22 -4.17
CA TYR A 74 -24.86 -0.66 -3.93
C TYR A 74 -24.77 -0.96 -2.43
N THR A 75 -25.75 -1.66 -1.90
CA THR A 75 -25.88 -1.93 -0.46
C THR A 75 -24.61 -2.54 0.11
N GLY A 76 -24.03 -1.90 1.14
CA GLY A 76 -22.82 -2.34 1.83
C GLY A 76 -21.51 -1.77 1.25
N GLU A 77 -21.52 -1.12 0.07
CA GLU A 77 -20.33 -0.54 -0.54
C GLU A 77 -20.03 0.86 0.01
N ILE A 78 -18.74 1.19 -0.02
CA ILE A 78 -18.20 2.47 0.43
C ILE A 78 -17.78 3.28 -0.80
N SER A 79 -18.35 4.46 -0.99
CA SER A 79 -18.02 5.29 -2.14
C SER A 79 -16.73 6.11 -1.93
N PRO A 80 -16.08 6.55 -3.02
CA PRO A 80 -14.95 7.47 -2.91
C PRO A 80 -15.30 8.80 -2.23
N LEU A 81 -16.55 9.28 -2.37
CA LEU A 81 -17.00 10.51 -1.70
C LEU A 81 -17.06 10.37 -0.18
N MET A 82 -17.44 9.18 0.33
CA MET A 82 -17.46 8.91 1.77
C MET A 82 -16.04 8.87 2.35
N LEU A 83 -15.06 8.39 1.57
CA LEU A 83 -13.68 8.24 2.02
C LEU A 83 -12.89 9.55 1.97
N ARG A 84 -13.05 10.36 0.94
CA ARG A 84 -12.23 11.57 0.75
C ARG A 84 -12.36 12.59 1.89
N GLU A 85 -13.44 12.53 2.66
CA GLU A 85 -13.65 13.37 3.84
C GLU A 85 -12.86 12.88 5.06
N LEU A 86 -12.36 11.63 5.01
CA LEU A 86 -11.69 10.94 6.12
C LEU A 86 -10.25 10.58 5.80
N CYS A 87 -9.97 10.17 4.57
CA CYS A 87 -8.73 9.52 4.16
C CYS A 87 -8.03 10.27 3.04
N GLU A 88 -6.69 10.19 2.99
CA GLU A 88 -5.89 10.58 1.83
C GLU A 88 -5.63 9.39 0.89
N PHE A 89 -5.50 8.19 1.44
CA PHE A 89 -5.12 6.99 0.71
C PHE A 89 -6.22 5.93 0.66
N VAL A 90 -6.13 5.04 -0.33
CA VAL A 90 -6.99 3.85 -0.39
C VAL A 90 -6.24 2.68 -1.03
N ILE A 91 -6.23 1.51 -0.38
CA ILE A 91 -5.68 0.27 -0.91
C ILE A 91 -6.67 -0.30 -1.92
N LEU A 92 -6.20 -0.62 -3.14
CA LEU A 92 -7.01 -1.16 -4.23
C LEU A 92 -6.35 -2.38 -4.86
N GLY A 93 -7.16 -3.40 -5.18
CA GLY A 93 -6.68 -4.62 -5.83
C GLY A 93 -5.80 -5.50 -4.96
N HIS A 94 -5.89 -5.39 -3.62
CA HIS A 94 -5.16 -6.25 -2.69
C HIS A 94 -5.40 -7.73 -3.02
N SER A 95 -4.36 -8.56 -2.89
CA SER A 95 -4.39 -9.98 -3.26
C SER A 95 -5.56 -10.75 -2.65
N GLU A 96 -5.91 -10.49 -1.39
CA GLU A 96 -7.07 -11.11 -0.72
C GLU A 96 -8.38 -10.76 -1.44
N ARG A 97 -8.55 -9.53 -1.91
CA ARG A 97 -9.76 -9.14 -2.63
C ARG A 97 -9.85 -9.75 -4.01
N ARG A 98 -8.73 -9.87 -4.70
CA ARG A 98 -8.64 -10.60 -5.97
C ARG A 98 -9.02 -12.07 -5.79
N TRP A 99 -8.51 -12.69 -4.74
CA TRP A 99 -8.69 -14.12 -4.48
C TRP A 99 -10.05 -14.47 -3.89
N TYR A 100 -10.45 -13.81 -2.79
CA TYR A 100 -11.64 -14.19 -2.04
C TYR A 100 -12.92 -13.51 -2.55
N PHE A 101 -12.80 -12.34 -3.16
CA PHE A 101 -13.94 -11.53 -3.58
C PHE A 101 -14.02 -11.34 -5.11
N GLY A 102 -13.14 -12.01 -5.87
CA GLY A 102 -13.20 -12.01 -7.33
C GLY A 102 -12.94 -10.66 -7.98
N GLU A 103 -12.19 -9.75 -7.35
CA GLU A 103 -11.83 -8.47 -7.96
C GLU A 103 -10.94 -8.70 -9.19
N THR A 104 -11.46 -8.32 -10.36
CA THR A 104 -10.73 -8.40 -11.63
C THR A 104 -9.87 -7.17 -11.86
N ASP A 105 -8.94 -7.25 -12.82
CA ASP A 105 -8.10 -6.11 -13.21
C ASP A 105 -8.94 -4.92 -13.69
N GLU A 106 -10.07 -5.19 -14.39
CA GLU A 106 -11.00 -4.14 -14.85
C GLU A 106 -11.70 -3.44 -13.68
N VAL A 107 -12.08 -4.18 -12.65
CA VAL A 107 -12.67 -3.60 -11.43
C VAL A 107 -11.63 -2.75 -10.70
N VAL A 108 -10.40 -3.23 -10.58
CA VAL A 108 -9.31 -2.45 -9.97
C VAL A 108 -9.06 -1.17 -10.75
N ASN A 109 -8.99 -1.20 -12.08
CA ASN A 109 -8.84 0.00 -12.91
C ASN A 109 -9.97 1.02 -12.67
N LYS A 110 -11.25 0.57 -12.66
CA LYS A 110 -12.38 1.45 -12.36
C LYS A 110 -12.22 2.12 -10.99
N LYS A 111 -11.79 1.37 -9.98
CA LYS A 111 -11.53 1.91 -8.63
C LYS A 111 -10.38 2.90 -8.62
N VAL A 112 -9.26 2.62 -9.30
CA VAL A 112 -8.12 3.56 -9.40
C VAL A 112 -8.56 4.88 -10.04
N ARG A 113 -9.29 4.83 -11.15
CA ARG A 113 -9.84 6.02 -11.81
C ARG A 113 -10.78 6.80 -10.90
N ALA A 114 -11.67 6.11 -10.20
CA ALA A 114 -12.60 6.74 -9.26
C ALA A 114 -11.87 7.37 -8.06
N ALA A 115 -10.82 6.73 -7.52
CA ALA A 115 -9.99 7.29 -6.46
C ALA A 115 -9.35 8.61 -6.90
N LEU A 116 -8.62 8.60 -8.01
CA LEU A 116 -7.94 9.78 -8.55
C LEU A 116 -8.91 10.91 -8.88
N ALA A 117 -10.06 10.61 -9.50
CA ALA A 117 -11.11 11.59 -9.80
C ALA A 117 -11.69 12.25 -8.55
N ASN A 118 -11.61 11.60 -7.40
CA ASN A 118 -12.09 12.10 -6.10
C ASN A 118 -10.95 12.53 -5.16
N LYS A 119 -9.73 12.74 -5.67
CA LYS A 119 -8.56 13.22 -4.93
C LYS A 119 -8.11 12.26 -3.80
N LEU A 120 -8.39 10.98 -3.92
CA LEU A 120 -7.81 9.92 -3.12
C LEU A 120 -6.56 9.40 -3.82
N LYS A 121 -5.53 9.07 -3.05
CA LYS A 121 -4.28 8.48 -3.54
C LYS A 121 -4.36 6.96 -3.46
N PRO A 122 -4.50 6.24 -4.59
CA PRO A 122 -4.58 4.79 -4.56
C PRO A 122 -3.22 4.15 -4.26
N ILE A 123 -3.23 3.14 -3.38
CA ILE A 123 -2.14 2.16 -3.20
C ILE A 123 -2.58 0.91 -3.97
N VAL A 124 -2.06 0.75 -5.19
CA VAL A 124 -2.48 -0.32 -6.11
C VAL A 124 -1.64 -1.56 -5.86
N CYS A 125 -2.28 -2.63 -5.42
CA CYS A 125 -1.62 -3.91 -5.17
C CYS A 125 -1.55 -4.77 -6.43
N VAL A 126 -0.35 -5.28 -6.71
CA VAL A 126 -0.06 -6.19 -7.82
C VAL A 126 0.89 -7.30 -7.34
N GLY A 127 0.75 -8.50 -7.92
CA GLY A 127 1.65 -9.60 -7.58
C GLY A 127 1.09 -10.95 -7.99
N GLU A 128 1.98 -11.91 -8.08
CA GLU A 128 1.73 -13.27 -8.55
C GLU A 128 1.52 -14.25 -7.40
N ARG A 129 0.78 -15.31 -7.69
CA ARG A 129 0.60 -16.46 -6.80
C ARG A 129 1.76 -17.44 -6.91
N LEU A 130 1.86 -18.36 -5.96
CA LEU A 130 2.92 -19.38 -5.93
C LEU A 130 3.01 -20.17 -7.24
N VAL A 131 1.89 -20.63 -7.75
CA VAL A 131 1.85 -21.42 -9.01
C VAL A 131 2.37 -20.62 -10.21
N GLU A 132 2.16 -19.32 -10.24
CA GLU A 132 2.64 -18.43 -11.29
C GLU A 132 4.14 -18.14 -11.10
N ASN A 133 4.58 -17.97 -9.86
CA ASN A 133 6.00 -17.78 -9.53
C ASN A 133 6.82 -19.02 -9.89
N GLU A 134 6.38 -20.22 -9.47
CA GLU A 134 7.04 -21.49 -9.80
C GLU A 134 7.08 -21.79 -11.30
N ALA A 135 6.08 -21.30 -12.05
CA ALA A 135 6.04 -21.39 -13.51
C ALA A 135 6.89 -20.32 -14.23
N GLY A 136 7.59 -19.46 -13.49
CA GLY A 136 8.39 -18.36 -14.05
C GLY A 136 7.56 -17.23 -14.69
N LYS A 137 6.29 -17.07 -14.31
CA LYS A 137 5.34 -16.11 -14.90
C LYS A 137 5.19 -14.81 -14.12
N THR A 138 6.06 -14.54 -13.15
CA THR A 138 5.99 -13.31 -12.32
C THR A 138 5.89 -12.05 -13.19
N GLU A 139 6.79 -11.89 -14.16
CA GLU A 139 6.80 -10.70 -15.03
C GLU A 139 5.54 -10.60 -15.90
N GLU A 140 5.04 -11.72 -16.43
CA GLU A 140 3.81 -11.76 -17.23
C GLU A 140 2.61 -11.27 -16.41
N VAL A 141 2.44 -11.81 -15.18
CA VAL A 141 1.32 -11.47 -14.29
C VAL A 141 1.42 -10.02 -13.84
N VAL A 142 2.59 -9.58 -13.37
CA VAL A 142 2.81 -8.22 -12.89
C VAL A 142 2.62 -7.20 -14.01
N ASN A 143 3.16 -7.47 -15.21
CA ASN A 143 2.96 -6.60 -16.38
C ASN A 143 1.48 -6.46 -16.72
N LYS A 144 0.74 -7.56 -16.76
CA LYS A 144 -0.70 -7.55 -17.02
C LYS A 144 -1.45 -6.70 -16.00
N GLN A 145 -1.21 -6.93 -14.70
CA GLN A 145 -1.91 -6.23 -13.62
C GLN A 145 -1.59 -4.73 -13.61
N VAL A 146 -0.32 -4.34 -13.74
CA VAL A 146 0.08 -2.92 -13.79
C VAL A 146 -0.51 -2.23 -15.01
N THR A 147 -0.37 -2.84 -16.19
CA THR A 147 -0.91 -2.26 -17.44
C THR A 147 -2.42 -2.09 -17.37
N ALA A 148 -3.14 -3.09 -16.87
CA ALA A 148 -4.58 -3.00 -16.71
C ALA A 148 -4.99 -1.95 -15.67
N ALA A 149 -4.34 -1.91 -14.51
CA ALA A 149 -4.64 -0.94 -13.46
C ALA A 149 -4.45 0.52 -13.91
N LEU A 150 -3.45 0.78 -14.76
CA LEU A 150 -3.11 2.12 -15.27
C LEU A 150 -3.75 2.44 -16.63
N ASN A 151 -4.54 1.54 -17.20
CA ASN A 151 -5.18 1.74 -18.50
C ASN A 151 -6.09 2.98 -18.52
N ALA A 152 -5.91 3.84 -19.53
CA ALA A 152 -6.65 5.09 -19.70
C ALA A 152 -6.57 6.04 -18.48
N ILE A 153 -5.43 6.03 -17.79
CA ILE A 153 -5.10 6.98 -16.72
C ILE A 153 -3.94 7.84 -17.20
N GLU A 154 -4.14 9.16 -17.20
CA GLU A 154 -3.07 10.10 -17.49
C GLU A 154 -1.96 10.03 -16.42
N PRO A 155 -0.70 10.34 -16.77
CA PRO A 155 0.40 10.34 -15.81
C PRO A 155 0.12 11.19 -14.57
N VAL A 156 0.20 10.58 -13.38
CA VAL A 156 -0.04 11.25 -12.09
C VAL A 156 1.06 10.91 -11.08
N HIS A 157 1.29 11.81 -10.11
CA HIS A 157 2.18 11.58 -8.98
C HIS A 157 1.45 10.97 -7.76
N ASP A 158 0.13 11.17 -7.67
CA ASP A 158 -0.71 10.76 -6.54
C ASP A 158 -1.14 9.29 -6.66
N LEU A 159 -0.19 8.39 -6.88
CA LEU A 159 -0.41 6.95 -6.95
C LEU A 159 0.80 6.22 -6.36
N VAL A 160 0.53 5.13 -5.66
CA VAL A 160 1.53 4.22 -5.08
C VAL A 160 1.25 2.82 -5.63
N ILE A 161 2.29 2.05 -5.95
CA ILE A 161 2.15 0.63 -6.29
C ILE A 161 2.74 -0.19 -5.14
N ALA A 162 2.04 -1.26 -4.73
CA ALA A 162 2.54 -2.23 -3.77
C ALA A 162 2.72 -3.59 -4.46
N TYR A 163 3.95 -4.09 -4.51
CA TYR A 163 4.24 -5.42 -5.01
C TYR A 163 4.03 -6.46 -3.92
N GLU A 164 3.08 -7.34 -4.13
CA GLU A 164 2.71 -8.42 -3.22
C GLU A 164 3.11 -9.77 -3.83
N PRO A 165 4.28 -10.37 -3.50
CA PRO A 165 4.50 -11.78 -3.79
C PRO A 165 3.52 -12.59 -2.94
N VAL A 166 2.34 -12.95 -3.53
CA VAL A 166 1.20 -13.51 -2.77
C VAL A 166 1.59 -14.79 -2.00
N TRP A 167 2.51 -15.55 -2.55
CA TRP A 167 3.07 -16.75 -1.91
C TRP A 167 3.89 -16.48 -0.64
N ALA A 168 4.31 -15.23 -0.43
CA ALA A 168 5.03 -14.81 0.77
C ALA A 168 4.13 -14.14 1.81
N ILE A 169 2.84 -13.92 1.53
CA ILE A 169 1.93 -13.25 2.45
C ILE A 169 1.38 -14.24 3.47
N GLY A 170 1.60 -13.98 4.76
CA GLY A 170 1.04 -14.78 5.86
C GLY A 170 1.57 -16.21 5.97
N THR A 171 2.57 -16.59 5.18
CA THR A 171 3.14 -17.95 5.17
C THR A 171 4.39 -18.09 6.06
N GLY A 172 4.90 -16.99 6.60
CA GLY A 172 6.20 -16.93 7.28
C GLY A 172 7.40 -17.03 6.33
N LYS A 173 7.17 -17.18 5.01
CA LYS A 173 8.20 -17.12 3.98
C LYS A 173 8.25 -15.69 3.46
N ALA A 174 9.42 -15.08 3.45
CA ALA A 174 9.65 -13.80 2.77
C ALA A 174 10.33 -14.04 1.43
N ALA A 175 10.02 -13.22 0.43
CA ALA A 175 10.88 -13.15 -0.76
C ALA A 175 12.27 -12.66 -0.34
N ARG A 176 13.32 -13.02 -1.07
CA ARG A 176 14.64 -12.42 -0.83
C ARG A 176 14.62 -10.98 -1.30
N GLY A 177 15.26 -10.08 -0.56
CA GLY A 177 15.30 -8.65 -0.88
C GLY A 177 15.74 -8.38 -2.33
N LYS A 178 16.74 -9.09 -2.84
CA LYS A 178 17.19 -8.98 -4.23
C LYS A 178 16.11 -9.37 -5.26
N GLN A 179 15.33 -10.41 -4.97
CA GLN A 179 14.24 -10.84 -5.86
C GLN A 179 13.12 -9.78 -5.88
N ALA A 180 12.72 -9.29 -4.69
CA ALA A 180 11.73 -8.24 -4.58
C ALA A 180 12.17 -6.95 -5.30
N ALA A 181 13.44 -6.55 -5.15
CA ALA A 181 14.01 -5.39 -5.81
C ALA A 181 13.99 -5.53 -7.35
N ALA A 182 14.32 -6.71 -7.89
CA ALA A 182 14.27 -6.96 -9.33
C ALA A 182 12.83 -6.81 -9.89
N THR A 183 11.83 -7.38 -9.21
CA THR A 183 10.42 -7.25 -9.63
C THR A 183 9.93 -5.80 -9.50
N ILE A 184 10.31 -5.10 -8.44
CA ILE A 184 9.95 -3.69 -8.24
C ILE A 184 10.61 -2.80 -9.31
N GLN A 185 11.85 -3.06 -9.69
CA GLN A 185 12.47 -2.38 -10.84
C GLN A 185 11.72 -2.66 -12.13
N PHE A 186 11.32 -3.91 -12.37
CA PHE A 186 10.51 -4.27 -13.54
C PHE A 186 9.15 -3.52 -13.56
N ILE A 187 8.48 -3.38 -12.41
CA ILE A 187 7.26 -2.56 -12.30
C ILE A 187 7.55 -1.11 -12.71
N ARG A 188 8.65 -0.53 -12.24
CA ARG A 188 9.06 0.83 -12.58
C ARG A 188 9.33 0.99 -14.09
N ASP A 189 9.91 -0.03 -14.72
CA ASP A 189 10.15 -0.05 -16.17
C ASP A 189 8.84 -0.12 -16.96
N ILE A 190 7.82 -0.86 -16.48
CA ILE A 190 6.47 -0.86 -17.05
C ILE A 190 5.87 0.55 -16.99
N VAL A 191 5.90 1.20 -15.82
CA VAL A 191 5.38 2.56 -15.66
C VAL A 191 6.14 3.56 -16.57
N THR A 192 7.45 3.38 -16.72
CA THR A 192 8.25 4.20 -17.64
C THR A 192 7.75 4.09 -19.10
N LYS A 193 7.39 2.87 -19.52
CA LYS A 193 6.86 2.63 -20.88
C LYS A 193 5.44 3.15 -21.06
N LEU A 194 4.59 3.00 -20.05
CA LEU A 194 3.18 3.43 -20.11
C LEU A 194 3.03 4.95 -20.03
N TRP A 195 3.80 5.59 -19.18
CA TRP A 195 3.73 7.02 -18.93
C TRP A 195 5.00 7.75 -19.40
N ASN A 196 6.00 7.84 -18.54
CA ASN A 196 7.32 8.40 -18.86
C ASN A 196 8.30 8.15 -17.71
N LYS A 197 9.58 8.41 -17.99
CA LYS A 197 10.66 8.18 -17.02
C LYS A 197 10.56 9.09 -15.80
N SER A 198 10.13 10.36 -15.96
CA SER A 198 10.04 11.31 -14.83
C SER A 198 9.04 10.82 -13.79
N ILE A 199 7.81 10.54 -14.20
CA ILE A 199 6.75 10.03 -13.32
C ILE A 199 7.16 8.70 -12.69
N ALA A 200 7.68 7.77 -13.49
CA ALA A 200 8.12 6.46 -12.99
C ALA A 200 9.21 6.58 -11.92
N GLN A 201 10.09 7.58 -12.03
CA GLN A 201 11.13 7.82 -11.01
C GLN A 201 10.59 8.48 -9.74
N ASP A 202 9.49 9.24 -9.82
CA ASP A 202 8.87 9.88 -8.65
C ASP A 202 7.87 8.98 -7.94
N LEU A 203 7.30 8.00 -8.64
CA LEU A 203 6.29 7.09 -8.11
C LEU A 203 6.87 6.18 -7.00
N HIS A 204 6.13 6.04 -5.90
CA HIS A 204 6.49 5.10 -4.83
C HIS A 204 6.10 3.67 -5.21
N ILE A 205 7.05 2.74 -5.06
CA ILE A 205 6.79 1.31 -5.21
C ILE A 205 7.22 0.60 -3.92
N LEU A 206 6.24 0.00 -3.25
CA LEU A 206 6.39 -0.63 -1.94
C LEU A 206 6.56 -2.14 -2.08
N TYR A 207 7.22 -2.74 -1.10
CA TYR A 207 7.18 -4.17 -0.90
C TYR A 207 6.00 -4.53 0.02
N GLY A 208 5.10 -5.42 -0.44
CA GLY A 208 3.88 -5.84 0.25
C GLY A 208 3.86 -7.32 0.67
N GLY A 209 5.00 -7.99 0.70
CA GLY A 209 5.10 -9.35 1.25
C GLY A 209 5.16 -9.38 2.78
N SER A 210 5.64 -10.48 3.35
CA SER A 210 5.80 -10.60 4.81
C SER A 210 6.92 -9.69 5.32
N VAL A 211 6.51 -8.62 6.02
CA VAL A 211 7.40 -7.62 6.62
C VAL A 211 7.27 -7.66 8.14
N THR A 212 8.41 -7.66 8.81
CA THR A 212 8.59 -7.54 10.27
C THR A 212 9.69 -6.52 10.57
N ASP A 213 9.83 -6.10 11.81
CA ASP A 213 10.95 -5.27 12.26
C ASP A 213 12.31 -5.97 12.11
N ALA A 214 12.33 -7.31 12.19
CA ALA A 214 13.55 -8.10 12.02
C ALA A 214 14.05 -8.17 10.55
N ASN A 215 13.17 -7.99 9.55
CA ASN A 215 13.53 -8.19 8.15
C ASN A 215 13.38 -6.94 7.26
N ILE A 216 12.74 -5.87 7.72
CA ILE A 216 12.50 -4.68 6.90
C ILE A 216 13.77 -4.09 6.31
N ALA A 217 14.87 -4.09 7.07
CA ALA A 217 16.17 -3.55 6.64
C ALA A 217 16.70 -4.24 5.36
N GLU A 218 16.44 -5.55 5.19
CA GLU A 218 16.82 -6.27 3.98
C GLU A 218 16.18 -5.64 2.74
N PHE A 219 14.88 -5.37 2.80
CA PHE A 219 14.13 -4.84 1.66
C PHE A 219 14.47 -3.39 1.35
N ILE A 220 14.39 -2.53 2.35
CA ILE A 220 14.57 -1.08 2.13
C ILE A 220 16.02 -0.66 1.87
N SER A 221 17.01 -1.53 2.10
CA SER A 221 18.39 -1.28 1.66
C SER A 221 18.54 -1.17 0.14
N HIS A 222 17.61 -1.78 -0.62
CA HIS A 222 17.58 -1.70 -2.08
C HIS A 222 17.00 -0.35 -2.56
N PRO A 223 17.68 0.37 -3.47
CA PRO A 223 17.24 1.70 -3.93
C PRO A 223 15.90 1.69 -4.69
N GLU A 224 15.53 0.55 -5.27
CA GLU A 224 14.30 0.36 -6.04
C GLU A 224 13.05 0.34 -5.13
N ILE A 225 13.20 -0.15 -3.89
CA ILE A 225 12.11 -0.33 -2.93
C ILE A 225 11.95 0.95 -2.11
N ASP A 226 10.81 1.61 -2.17
CA ASP A 226 10.59 2.90 -1.52
C ASP A 226 10.03 2.79 -0.10
N GLY A 227 9.65 1.59 0.32
CA GLY A 227 9.08 1.31 1.64
C GLY A 227 8.27 0.03 1.65
N ALA A 228 7.26 -0.04 2.52
CA ALA A 228 6.48 -1.26 2.70
C ALA A 228 4.98 -1.02 2.89
N LEU A 229 4.19 -1.98 2.40
CA LEU A 229 2.80 -2.19 2.80
C LEU A 229 2.78 -3.34 3.81
N VAL A 230 2.63 -2.99 5.09
CA VAL A 230 2.82 -3.89 6.23
C VAL A 230 1.47 -4.49 6.66
N GLY A 231 1.39 -5.82 6.73
CA GLY A 231 0.20 -6.53 7.23
C GLY A 231 0.23 -6.72 8.76
N GLY A 232 0.28 -7.96 9.23
CA GLY A 232 0.15 -8.32 10.65
C GLY A 232 1.06 -7.59 11.64
N ALA A 233 2.27 -7.22 11.23
CA ALA A 233 3.18 -6.42 12.06
C ALA A 233 2.63 -5.01 12.36
N SER A 234 1.75 -4.47 11.52
CA SER A 234 1.10 -3.17 11.76
C SER A 234 0.03 -3.19 12.87
N LEU A 235 -0.33 -4.37 13.35
CA LEU A 235 -1.23 -4.57 14.50
C LEU A 235 -0.51 -4.61 15.85
N LYS A 236 0.81 -4.42 15.85
CA LYS A 236 1.65 -4.39 17.05
C LYS A 236 2.39 -3.06 17.06
N ALA A 237 2.03 -2.19 17.99
CA ALA A 237 2.51 -0.80 18.03
C ALA A 237 4.04 -0.70 17.97
N GLU A 238 4.76 -1.43 18.82
CA GLU A 238 6.23 -1.39 18.89
C GLU A 238 6.88 -1.92 17.58
N GLU A 239 6.35 -3.00 17.02
CA GLU A 239 6.88 -3.60 15.79
C GLU A 239 6.67 -2.64 14.59
N PHE A 240 5.48 -2.03 14.50
CA PHE A 240 5.20 -1.08 13.41
C PHE A 240 6.04 0.21 13.53
N VAL A 241 6.18 0.75 14.74
CA VAL A 241 7.05 1.90 15.02
C VAL A 241 8.49 1.58 14.59
N SER A 242 9.02 0.42 15.00
CA SER A 242 10.38 -0.01 14.64
C SER A 242 10.56 -0.13 13.13
N ILE A 243 9.57 -0.67 12.39
CA ILE A 243 9.60 -0.73 10.92
C ILE A 243 9.70 0.68 10.31
N VAL A 244 8.92 1.63 10.81
CA VAL A 244 8.94 3.02 10.33
C VAL A 244 10.27 3.71 10.64
N GLU A 245 10.80 3.55 11.85
CA GLU A 245 12.10 4.09 12.27
C GLU A 245 13.24 3.58 11.39
N GLN A 246 13.36 2.26 11.24
CA GLN A 246 14.38 1.65 10.38
C GLN A 246 14.28 2.13 8.94
N THR A 247 13.04 2.27 8.42
CA THR A 247 12.81 2.77 7.06
C THR A 247 13.28 4.22 6.91
N ALA A 248 12.94 5.09 7.86
CA ALA A 248 13.37 6.47 7.87
C ALA A 248 14.90 6.59 7.98
N GLU A 249 15.54 5.80 8.85
CA GLU A 249 16.98 5.81 9.03
C GLU A 249 17.76 5.35 7.80
N ILE A 250 17.37 4.23 7.20
CA ILE A 250 18.11 3.63 6.08
C ILE A 250 17.95 4.46 4.81
N LYS A 251 16.75 4.96 4.53
CA LYS A 251 16.47 5.79 3.35
C LYS A 251 16.81 7.25 3.55
N GLY A 252 16.64 7.79 4.75
CA GLY A 252 16.90 9.19 5.07
C GLY A 252 18.39 9.56 5.11
N ARG A 253 19.31 8.59 5.26
CA ARG A 253 20.76 8.81 5.29
C ARG A 253 21.41 8.94 3.93
N LYS A 254 20.75 8.56 2.85
CA LYS A 254 21.29 8.72 1.49
C LYS A 254 21.08 10.16 1.01
N LYS A 255 22.07 11.02 1.32
CA LYS A 255 22.23 12.33 0.69
C LYS A 255 22.79 12.18 -0.72
#